data_7383c908e29de8b403824fce526308df
#
_entry.id   7383c908e29de8b403824fce526308df
#
_cell.length_a   1.000
_cell.length_b   1.000
_cell.length_c   1.000
_cell.angle_alpha   90.00
_cell.angle_beta   90.00
_cell.angle_gamma   90.00
#
_symmetry.space_group_name_H-M   'P 1'
#
loop_
_entity.id
_entity.type
_entity.pdbx_description
1 polymer ?
#
loop_
_entity_poly.entity_id
_entity_poly.type
_entity_poly.pdbx_seq_one_letter_code
_entity_poly.pdbx_strand_id
1 'polypeptide(L)'
;ENLLGIVNNPGVTSVEKIISTAILTGAAGSVKSISGYNDDKDVIVEFTEPQDLILDGMSITFANAVVLTELNKTHAIVKMEDGRILITGVAFTGAETAIDKMTFSVHESGFKNIEEPNSEDVVKTGFAAMTYAQYFPNAIVLNSMTVNGMESEKDTTGRNLGIIKMVNGVKYIAGRPIIEYGGILPGKYLIGDFNQAANLVDYTILSLEWAEDVESKLCNEVVLMAQEEVIFPIYMPWAFAYGDLSALKAAITKA
;
A
#
# COMPACT_ATOMS: atom_id res chain seq x y z
N GLU A 1 14.48 4.81 17.75
CA GLU A 1 13.97 3.55 18.33
C GLU A 1 12.44 3.43 18.21
N ASN A 2 11.69 4.53 18.41
CA ASN A 2 10.22 4.51 18.40
C ASN A 2 9.61 4.10 17.04
N LEU A 3 10.21 4.50 15.92
CA LEU A 3 9.74 4.11 14.59
C LEU A 3 9.91 2.60 14.32
N LEU A 4 10.93 1.96 14.91
CA LEU A 4 11.10 0.50 14.81
C LEU A 4 9.99 -0.25 15.56
N GLY A 5 9.42 0.33 16.61
CA GLY A 5 8.25 -0.21 17.29
C GLY A 5 7.01 -0.28 16.38
N ILE A 6 6.81 0.74 15.53
CA ILE A 6 5.73 0.72 14.53
C ILE A 6 5.99 -0.36 13.49
N VAL A 7 7.19 -0.40 12.91
CA VAL A 7 7.55 -1.37 11.85
C VAL A 7 7.40 -2.82 12.29
N ASN A 8 7.70 -3.12 13.55
CA ASN A 8 7.64 -4.47 14.11
C ASN A 8 6.25 -4.83 14.68
N ASN A 9 5.29 -3.93 14.65
CA ASN A 9 3.95 -4.19 15.17
C ASN A 9 3.16 -5.10 14.20
N PRO A 10 2.59 -6.24 14.67
CA PRO A 10 1.89 -7.20 13.81
C PRO A 10 0.59 -6.64 13.18
N GLY A 11 0.06 -5.54 13.70
CA GLY A 11 -1.10 -4.86 13.13
C GLY A 11 -0.77 -3.95 11.94
N VAL A 12 0.50 -3.64 11.71
CA VAL A 12 0.93 -2.85 10.54
C VAL A 12 0.92 -3.75 9.30
N THR A 13 0.28 -3.28 8.24
CA THR A 13 0.17 -4.01 6.97
C THR A 13 0.96 -3.31 5.86
N SER A 14 1.11 -3.95 4.71
CA SER A 14 1.73 -3.30 3.54
C SER A 14 0.65 -2.72 2.61
N VAL A 15 1.01 -1.70 1.85
CA VAL A 15 0.10 -1.10 0.86
C VAL A 15 -0.25 -2.12 -0.23
N GLU A 16 0.68 -2.96 -0.64
CA GLU A 16 0.45 -4.03 -1.62
C GLU A 16 -0.67 -4.97 -1.16
N LYS A 17 -0.71 -5.26 0.14
CA LYS A 17 -1.77 -6.08 0.72
C LYS A 17 -3.11 -5.34 0.73
N ILE A 18 -3.12 -4.04 1.02
CA ILE A 18 -4.34 -3.21 0.99
C ILE A 18 -4.92 -3.19 -0.43
N ILE A 19 -4.11 -2.87 -1.44
CA ILE A 19 -4.57 -2.78 -2.83
C ILE A 19 -4.87 -4.14 -3.48
N SER A 20 -4.33 -5.23 -2.96
CA SER A 20 -4.61 -6.59 -3.42
C SER A 20 -5.81 -7.24 -2.74
N THR A 21 -6.37 -6.60 -1.72
CA THR A 21 -7.57 -7.11 -1.05
C THR A 21 -8.75 -7.06 -2.03
N ALA A 22 -9.39 -8.20 -2.26
CA ALA A 22 -10.57 -8.26 -3.10
C ALA A 22 -11.76 -7.57 -2.41
N ILE A 23 -12.47 -6.72 -3.15
CA ILE A 23 -13.71 -6.09 -2.70
C ILE A 23 -14.84 -7.12 -2.66
N LEU A 24 -14.84 -7.99 -3.67
CA LEU A 24 -15.83 -9.05 -3.83
C LEU A 24 -15.15 -10.33 -4.28
N THR A 25 -15.54 -11.45 -3.70
CA THR A 25 -15.11 -12.79 -4.12
C THR A 25 -16.33 -13.64 -4.44
N GLY A 26 -16.31 -14.28 -5.62
CA GLY A 26 -17.32 -15.27 -6.02
C GLY A 26 -16.83 -16.69 -5.83
N ALA A 27 -17.61 -17.49 -5.13
CA ALA A 27 -17.34 -18.92 -4.96
C ALA A 27 -17.54 -19.70 -6.27
N ALA A 28 -17.13 -20.95 -6.30
CA ALA A 28 -17.42 -21.87 -7.39
C ALA A 28 -18.95 -21.96 -7.67
N GLY A 29 -19.32 -21.89 -8.96
CA GLY A 29 -20.74 -21.84 -9.37
C GLY A 29 -21.35 -20.44 -9.43
N SER A 30 -20.60 -19.38 -9.07
CA SER A 30 -21.08 -17.99 -9.20
C SER A 30 -21.09 -17.49 -10.64
N VAL A 31 -20.30 -18.07 -11.54
CA VAL A 31 -20.34 -17.79 -12.98
C VAL A 31 -21.35 -18.69 -13.63
N LYS A 32 -22.31 -18.10 -14.37
CA LYS A 32 -23.39 -18.82 -15.05
C LYS A 32 -23.00 -19.21 -16.48
N SER A 33 -22.49 -18.24 -17.24
CA SER A 33 -22.09 -18.47 -18.62
C SER A 33 -20.98 -17.52 -19.06
N ILE A 34 -20.24 -17.95 -20.07
CA ILE A 34 -19.22 -17.15 -20.75
C ILE A 34 -19.46 -17.28 -22.24
N SER A 35 -19.53 -16.16 -22.95
CA SER A 35 -19.80 -16.11 -24.40
C SER A 35 -18.86 -15.14 -25.10
N GLY A 36 -18.59 -15.41 -26.37
CA GLY A 36 -17.81 -14.51 -27.22
C GLY A 36 -18.60 -13.25 -27.58
N TYR A 37 -17.90 -12.16 -27.78
CA TYR A 37 -18.41 -10.88 -28.22
C TYR A 37 -17.40 -10.23 -29.20
N ASN A 38 -17.89 -9.33 -30.07
CA ASN A 38 -17.07 -8.59 -31.03
C ASN A 38 -16.18 -9.51 -31.90
N ASP A 39 -16.81 -10.44 -32.63
CA ASP A 39 -16.13 -11.44 -33.46
C ASP A 39 -15.13 -12.31 -32.68
N ASP A 40 -15.53 -12.74 -31.49
CA ASP A 40 -14.75 -13.57 -30.55
C ASP A 40 -13.42 -12.96 -30.07
N LYS A 41 -13.29 -11.61 -30.14
CA LYS A 41 -12.11 -10.90 -29.62
C LYS A 41 -12.25 -10.50 -28.16
N ASP A 42 -13.48 -10.49 -27.66
CA ASP A 42 -13.85 -10.10 -26.33
C ASP A 42 -14.74 -11.16 -25.71
N VAL A 43 -14.89 -11.15 -24.39
CA VAL A 43 -15.68 -12.13 -23.65
C VAL A 43 -16.70 -11.44 -22.77
N ILE A 44 -17.96 -11.93 -22.82
CA ILE A 44 -19.01 -11.55 -21.89
C ILE A 44 -19.16 -12.64 -20.83
N VAL A 45 -19.17 -12.23 -19.56
CA VAL A 45 -19.41 -13.11 -18.41
C VAL A 45 -20.74 -12.76 -17.76
N GLU A 46 -21.58 -13.77 -17.58
CA GLU A 46 -22.85 -13.70 -16.87
C GLU A 46 -22.72 -14.41 -15.54
N PHE A 47 -23.20 -13.79 -14.46
CA PHE A 47 -23.18 -14.37 -13.12
C PHE A 47 -24.53 -15.04 -12.79
N THR A 48 -24.49 -16.04 -11.91
CA THR A 48 -25.67 -16.75 -11.43
C THR A 48 -26.59 -15.82 -10.64
N GLU A 49 -26.01 -14.97 -9.81
CA GLU A 49 -26.72 -13.93 -9.06
C GLU A 49 -26.23 -12.53 -9.50
N PRO A 50 -27.09 -11.51 -9.50
CA PRO A 50 -26.68 -10.14 -9.81
C PRO A 50 -25.53 -9.67 -8.91
N GLN A 51 -24.50 -9.09 -9.51
CA GLN A 51 -23.33 -8.58 -8.79
C GLN A 51 -23.37 -7.05 -8.76
N ASP A 52 -24.18 -6.48 -7.86
CA ASP A 52 -24.42 -5.04 -7.79
C ASP A 52 -23.17 -4.24 -7.37
N LEU A 53 -22.27 -4.89 -6.62
CA LEU A 53 -21.01 -4.29 -6.16
C LEU A 53 -19.94 -4.18 -7.25
N ILE A 54 -20.13 -4.84 -8.39
CA ILE A 54 -19.24 -4.70 -9.54
C ILE A 54 -19.57 -3.40 -10.26
N LEU A 55 -18.61 -2.50 -10.36
CA LEU A 55 -18.73 -1.22 -11.05
C LEU A 55 -17.81 -1.19 -12.27
N ASP A 56 -18.12 -0.27 -13.18
CA ASP A 56 -17.33 0.00 -14.38
C ASP A 56 -15.92 0.46 -13.99
N GLY A 57 -14.91 -0.04 -14.68
CA GLY A 57 -13.51 0.30 -14.40
C GLY A 57 -12.84 -0.50 -13.29
N MET A 58 -13.54 -1.34 -12.55
CA MET A 58 -12.92 -2.30 -11.63
C MET A 58 -12.13 -3.37 -12.38
N SER A 59 -11.29 -4.11 -11.69
CA SER A 59 -10.57 -5.26 -12.24
C SER A 59 -11.06 -6.58 -11.66
N ILE A 60 -11.12 -7.61 -12.48
CA ILE A 60 -11.51 -8.96 -12.09
C ILE A 60 -10.41 -9.97 -12.44
N THR A 61 -10.21 -10.93 -11.58
CA THR A 61 -9.35 -12.09 -11.81
C THR A 61 -10.18 -13.35 -11.60
N PHE A 62 -10.22 -14.21 -12.59
CA PHE A 62 -10.81 -15.54 -12.43
C PHE A 62 -9.74 -16.55 -12.05
N ALA A 63 -10.17 -17.65 -11.49
CA ALA A 63 -9.34 -18.81 -11.24
C ALA A 63 -10.08 -20.08 -11.69
N ASN A 64 -9.31 -21.10 -12.05
CA ASN A 64 -9.80 -22.40 -12.51
C ASN A 64 -10.50 -22.39 -13.89
N ALA A 65 -10.29 -21.37 -14.72
CA ALA A 65 -10.64 -21.43 -16.15
C ALA A 65 -9.71 -22.42 -16.84
N VAL A 66 -10.26 -23.37 -17.61
CA VAL A 66 -9.52 -24.47 -18.25
C VAL A 66 -9.38 -24.24 -19.75
N VAL A 67 -10.42 -23.81 -20.44
CA VAL A 67 -10.41 -23.52 -21.87
C VAL A 67 -9.96 -22.09 -22.13
N LEU A 68 -10.53 -21.14 -21.41
CA LEU A 68 -10.22 -19.72 -21.52
C LEU A 68 -9.18 -19.32 -20.45
N THR A 69 -8.01 -19.92 -20.50
CA THR A 69 -6.94 -19.76 -19.48
C THR A 69 -6.46 -18.30 -19.34
N GLU A 70 -6.64 -17.48 -20.36
CA GLU A 70 -6.35 -16.04 -20.30
C GLU A 70 -7.21 -15.33 -19.24
N LEU A 71 -8.42 -15.81 -18.94
CA LEU A 71 -9.27 -15.27 -17.89
C LEU A 71 -8.65 -15.41 -16.47
N ASN A 72 -7.72 -16.33 -16.26
CA ASN A 72 -7.01 -16.49 -15.00
C ASN A 72 -6.01 -15.33 -14.72
N LYS A 73 -5.94 -14.35 -15.61
CA LYS A 73 -5.22 -13.08 -15.41
C LYS A 73 -6.18 -12.00 -14.91
N THR A 74 -5.63 -10.86 -14.52
CA THR A 74 -6.41 -9.70 -14.10
C THR A 74 -6.85 -8.90 -15.32
N HIS A 75 -8.15 -8.65 -15.44
CA HIS A 75 -8.76 -7.90 -16.54
C HIS A 75 -9.56 -6.71 -16.05
N ALA A 76 -9.59 -5.64 -16.83
CA ALA A 76 -10.51 -4.52 -16.58
C ALA A 76 -11.95 -4.93 -16.92
N ILE A 77 -12.88 -4.44 -16.14
CA ILE A 77 -14.31 -4.69 -16.30
C ILE A 77 -14.97 -3.53 -17.02
N VAL A 78 -15.83 -3.85 -17.98
CA VAL A 78 -16.86 -2.93 -18.49
C VAL A 78 -18.22 -3.52 -18.12
N LYS A 79 -18.96 -2.84 -17.22
CA LYS A 79 -20.28 -3.30 -16.78
C LYS A 79 -21.32 -3.00 -17.84
N MET A 80 -22.11 -3.99 -18.20
CA MET A 80 -23.22 -3.84 -19.16
C MET A 80 -24.52 -3.51 -18.42
N GLU A 81 -25.47 -2.86 -19.11
CA GLU A 81 -26.77 -2.44 -18.54
C GLU A 81 -27.60 -3.60 -17.97
N ASP A 82 -27.39 -4.80 -18.49
CA ASP A 82 -28.10 -6.02 -18.05
C ASP A 82 -27.40 -6.75 -16.89
N GLY A 83 -26.38 -6.15 -16.28
CA GLY A 83 -25.65 -6.72 -15.15
C GLY A 83 -24.55 -7.73 -15.52
N ARG A 84 -24.38 -8.03 -16.81
CA ARG A 84 -23.25 -8.79 -17.32
C ARG A 84 -21.98 -7.92 -17.33
N ILE A 85 -20.84 -8.56 -17.41
CA ILE A 85 -19.57 -7.85 -17.57
C ILE A 85 -18.92 -8.22 -18.90
N LEU A 86 -18.34 -7.23 -19.55
CA LEU A 86 -17.52 -7.37 -20.75
C LEU A 86 -16.05 -7.29 -20.35
N ILE A 87 -15.26 -8.23 -20.83
CA ILE A 87 -13.81 -8.27 -20.69
C ILE A 87 -13.22 -8.15 -22.08
N THR A 88 -12.51 -7.06 -22.32
CA THR A 88 -11.91 -6.76 -23.61
C THR A 88 -10.52 -7.40 -23.77
N GLY A 89 -10.18 -7.78 -25.00
CA GLY A 89 -8.86 -8.32 -25.33
C GLY A 89 -8.63 -9.78 -24.93
N VAL A 90 -9.68 -10.51 -24.55
CA VAL A 90 -9.63 -11.95 -24.29
C VAL A 90 -10.34 -12.67 -25.43
N ALA A 91 -9.60 -13.41 -26.25
CA ALA A 91 -10.20 -14.14 -27.35
C ALA A 91 -11.06 -15.31 -26.86
N PHE A 92 -12.29 -15.40 -27.36
CA PHE A 92 -13.17 -16.53 -27.09
C PHE A 92 -12.79 -17.71 -28.01
N THR A 93 -12.10 -18.68 -27.44
CA THR A 93 -11.60 -19.87 -28.18
C THR A 93 -12.55 -21.07 -28.11
N GLY A 94 -13.63 -20.97 -27.33
CA GLY A 94 -14.63 -22.02 -27.15
C GLY A 94 -15.33 -21.94 -25.80
N ALA A 95 -16.36 -22.74 -25.62
CA ALA A 95 -17.11 -22.77 -24.38
C ALA A 95 -16.25 -23.27 -23.20
N GLU A 96 -16.25 -22.56 -22.09
CA GLU A 96 -15.58 -22.99 -20.87
C GLU A 96 -16.26 -24.23 -20.29
N THR A 97 -15.50 -25.27 -19.98
CA THR A 97 -16.01 -26.57 -19.49
C THR A 97 -16.04 -26.68 -17.98
N ALA A 98 -15.34 -25.79 -17.28
CA ALA A 98 -15.20 -25.81 -15.83
C ALA A 98 -15.88 -24.61 -15.15
N ILE A 99 -16.93 -24.06 -15.76
CA ILE A 99 -17.67 -22.88 -15.23
C ILE A 99 -18.12 -23.09 -13.79
N ASP A 100 -18.58 -24.29 -13.45
CA ASP A 100 -19.03 -24.69 -12.12
C ASP A 100 -17.92 -24.66 -11.05
N LYS A 101 -16.65 -24.69 -11.46
CA LYS A 101 -15.47 -24.64 -10.58
C LYS A 101 -14.76 -23.29 -10.59
N MET A 102 -15.17 -22.41 -11.49
CA MET A 102 -14.55 -21.08 -11.57
C MET A 102 -14.89 -20.26 -10.34
N THR A 103 -13.89 -19.58 -9.83
CA THR A 103 -14.01 -18.56 -8.80
C THR A 103 -13.53 -17.24 -9.36
N PHE A 104 -13.95 -16.14 -8.76
CA PHE A 104 -13.46 -14.83 -9.16
C PHE A 104 -13.18 -13.94 -7.95
N SER A 105 -12.32 -12.94 -8.17
CA SER A 105 -12.06 -11.86 -7.24
C SER A 105 -12.09 -10.54 -7.96
N VAL A 106 -12.80 -9.56 -7.40
CA VAL A 106 -12.91 -8.20 -7.95
C VAL A 106 -12.10 -7.25 -7.08
N HIS A 107 -11.31 -6.41 -7.72
CA HIS A 107 -10.43 -5.45 -7.08
C HIS A 107 -10.71 -4.05 -7.60
N GLU A 108 -10.45 -3.02 -6.77
CA GLU A 108 -10.45 -1.64 -7.22
C GLU A 108 -9.36 -1.41 -8.25
N SER A 109 -9.72 -0.84 -9.42
CA SER A 109 -8.78 -0.64 -10.51
C SER A 109 -7.96 0.66 -10.38
N GLY A 110 -8.39 1.59 -9.53
CA GLY A 110 -7.74 2.89 -9.37
C GLY A 110 -6.29 2.85 -8.88
N PHE A 111 -5.85 1.69 -8.41
CA PHE A 111 -4.47 1.47 -7.92
C PHE A 111 -3.58 0.67 -8.88
N LYS A 112 -4.09 0.24 -10.02
CA LYS A 112 -3.36 -0.64 -10.95
C LYS A 112 -3.32 -0.03 -12.36
N ASN A 113 -2.54 -0.68 -13.26
CA ASN A 113 -2.46 -0.34 -14.69
C ASN A 113 -1.72 0.97 -15.00
N ILE A 114 -0.72 1.32 -14.22
CA ILE A 114 0.20 2.41 -14.55
C ILE A 114 1.29 1.88 -15.47
N GLU A 115 1.45 2.51 -16.64
CA GLU A 115 2.57 2.20 -17.54
C GLU A 115 3.84 2.85 -16.99
N GLU A 116 4.90 2.04 -16.79
CA GLU A 116 6.21 2.49 -16.30
C GLU A 116 6.14 3.43 -15.06
N PRO A 117 5.53 2.99 -13.94
CA PRO A 117 5.39 3.85 -12.76
C PRO A 117 6.75 4.30 -12.24
N ASN A 118 6.85 5.59 -11.94
CA ASN A 118 7.99 6.19 -11.26
C ASN A 118 7.81 6.15 -9.73
N SER A 119 8.82 6.60 -8.96
CA SER A 119 8.75 6.59 -7.49
C SER A 119 7.65 7.50 -6.93
N GLU A 120 7.29 8.58 -7.64
CA GLU A 120 6.18 9.46 -7.22
C GLU A 120 4.84 8.75 -7.35
N ASP A 121 4.62 7.98 -8.43
CA ASP A 121 3.39 7.20 -8.65
C ASP A 121 3.22 6.12 -7.59
N VAL A 122 4.33 5.45 -7.23
CA VAL A 122 4.35 4.45 -6.16
C VAL A 122 3.91 5.06 -4.83
N VAL A 123 4.48 6.21 -4.46
CA VAL A 123 4.16 6.90 -3.20
C VAL A 123 2.74 7.47 -3.22
N LYS A 124 2.29 8.06 -4.34
CA LYS A 124 0.91 8.53 -4.52
C LYS A 124 -0.10 7.39 -4.32
N THR A 125 0.18 6.24 -4.92
CA THR A 125 -0.67 5.04 -4.72
C THR A 125 -0.69 4.60 -3.27
N GLY A 126 0.45 4.65 -2.57
CA GLY A 126 0.53 4.37 -1.15
C GLY A 126 -0.38 5.27 -0.31
N PHE A 127 -0.32 6.58 -0.54
CA PHE A 127 -1.21 7.53 0.14
C PHE A 127 -2.69 7.33 -0.23
N ALA A 128 -2.99 7.10 -1.51
CA ALA A 128 -4.35 6.87 -1.97
C ALA A 128 -4.95 5.60 -1.35
N ALA A 129 -4.20 4.51 -1.29
CA ALA A 129 -4.65 3.25 -0.69
C ALA A 129 -4.95 3.39 0.81
N MET A 130 -4.11 4.11 1.56
CA MET A 130 -4.36 4.39 2.97
C MET A 130 -5.60 5.28 3.15
N THR A 131 -5.79 6.28 2.28
CA THR A 131 -6.98 7.14 2.32
C THR A 131 -8.24 6.35 1.95
N TYR A 132 -8.16 5.45 0.98
CA TYR A 132 -9.24 4.53 0.63
C TYR A 132 -9.63 3.63 1.81
N ALA A 133 -8.65 3.17 2.58
CA ALA A 133 -8.86 2.44 3.83
C ALA A 133 -9.35 3.34 5.00
N GLN A 134 -9.71 4.61 4.71
CA GLN A 134 -10.22 5.62 5.65
C GLN A 134 -9.20 6.10 6.70
N TYR A 135 -7.91 5.96 6.43
CA TYR A 135 -6.83 6.57 7.23
C TYR A 135 -6.27 7.79 6.50
N PHE A 136 -5.79 8.78 7.26
CA PHE A 136 -5.29 10.03 6.70
C PHE A 136 -3.77 10.14 6.89
N PRO A 137 -2.97 9.48 6.03
CA PRO A 137 -1.52 9.51 6.16
C PRO A 137 -1.01 10.94 6.01
N ASN A 138 -0.20 11.39 6.96
CA ASN A 138 0.32 12.76 6.99
C ASN A 138 1.80 12.86 6.63
N ALA A 139 2.55 11.75 6.66
CA ALA A 139 3.95 11.71 6.31
C ALA A 139 4.38 10.35 5.77
N ILE A 140 5.55 10.33 5.14
CA ILE A 140 6.26 9.11 4.76
C ILE A 140 7.66 9.11 5.37
N VAL A 141 8.06 7.97 5.93
CA VAL A 141 9.42 7.76 6.44
C VAL A 141 10.18 6.88 5.47
N LEU A 142 11.35 7.36 5.05
CA LEU A 142 12.23 6.70 4.09
C LEU A 142 13.68 6.71 4.57
N ASN A 143 14.46 5.76 4.07
CA ASN A 143 15.90 5.80 4.24
C ASN A 143 16.52 6.90 3.36
N SER A 144 17.53 7.62 3.86
CA SER A 144 18.21 8.70 3.12
C SER A 144 18.80 8.23 1.78
N MET A 145 19.25 6.97 1.69
CA MET A 145 19.72 6.40 0.41
C MET A 145 18.58 6.25 -0.60
N THR A 146 17.40 5.87 -0.14
CA THR A 146 16.19 5.76 -0.98
C THR A 146 15.77 7.14 -1.48
N VAL A 147 15.76 8.14 -0.59
CA VAL A 147 15.43 9.53 -0.93
C VAL A 147 16.40 10.06 -1.99
N ASN A 148 17.71 9.84 -1.82
CA ASN A 148 18.71 10.24 -2.82
C ASN A 148 18.50 9.54 -4.17
N GLY A 149 18.12 8.28 -4.18
CA GLY A 149 17.74 7.55 -5.40
C GLY A 149 16.57 8.21 -6.13
N MET A 150 15.50 8.54 -5.38
CA MET A 150 14.31 9.21 -5.92
C MET A 150 14.61 10.63 -6.44
N GLU A 151 15.47 11.40 -5.75
CA GLU A 151 15.93 12.72 -6.21
C GLU A 151 16.71 12.65 -7.53
N SER A 152 17.37 11.53 -7.77
CA SER A 152 18.22 11.30 -8.95
C SER A 152 17.48 10.65 -10.11
N GLU A 153 16.19 10.35 -9.98
CA GLU A 153 15.40 9.75 -11.08
C GLU A 153 15.31 10.70 -12.27
N LYS A 154 15.52 10.12 -13.46
CA LYS A 154 15.54 10.84 -14.73
C LYS A 154 14.51 10.29 -15.68
N ASP A 155 14.03 11.14 -16.58
CA ASP A 155 13.21 10.73 -17.71
C ASP A 155 14.03 10.03 -18.80
N THR A 156 13.38 9.56 -19.86
CA THR A 156 14.02 8.93 -21.03
C THR A 156 14.98 9.85 -21.77
N THR A 157 14.90 11.17 -21.54
CA THR A 157 15.79 12.19 -22.14
C THR A 157 16.95 12.56 -21.24
N GLY A 158 17.06 11.97 -20.03
CA GLY A 158 18.12 12.22 -19.05
C GLY A 158 17.88 13.44 -18.16
N ARG A 159 16.70 14.06 -18.22
CA ARG A 159 16.32 15.18 -17.34
C ARG A 159 15.86 14.63 -15.99
N ASN A 160 16.21 15.35 -14.92
CA ASN A 160 15.71 15.02 -13.58
C ASN A 160 14.21 15.23 -13.52
N LEU A 161 13.47 14.23 -13.01
CA LEU A 161 12.01 14.28 -12.87
C LEU A 161 11.55 15.28 -11.80
N GLY A 162 12.41 15.64 -10.84
CA GLY A 162 12.06 16.58 -9.77
C GLY A 162 10.93 16.09 -8.87
N ILE A 163 10.90 14.79 -8.61
CA ILE A 163 9.87 14.09 -7.81
C ILE A 163 9.80 14.67 -6.40
N ILE A 164 10.96 14.94 -5.80
CA ILE A 164 11.06 15.50 -4.46
C ILE A 164 11.18 17.01 -4.56
N LYS A 165 10.30 17.72 -3.85
CA LYS A 165 10.30 19.18 -3.75
C LYS A 165 10.77 19.61 -2.38
N MET A 166 11.64 20.59 -2.30
CA MET A 166 12.08 21.18 -1.04
C MET A 166 11.33 22.48 -0.78
N VAL A 167 10.66 22.57 0.37
CA VAL A 167 9.95 23.78 0.82
C VAL A 167 10.38 24.06 2.26
N ASN A 168 10.93 25.25 2.52
CA ASN A 168 11.40 25.66 3.84
C ASN A 168 12.36 24.67 4.51
N GLY A 169 13.24 24.01 3.73
CA GLY A 169 14.18 23.01 4.27
C GLY A 169 13.61 21.62 4.50
N VAL A 170 12.31 21.41 4.26
CA VAL A 170 11.66 20.09 4.36
C VAL A 170 11.45 19.51 2.97
N LYS A 171 11.75 18.24 2.80
CA LYS A 171 11.51 17.51 1.55
C LYS A 171 10.06 17.00 1.50
N TYR A 172 9.43 17.15 0.36
CA TYR A 172 8.06 16.72 0.10
C TYR A 172 7.98 15.81 -1.12
N ILE A 173 7.16 14.77 -1.02
CA ILE A 173 6.75 13.93 -2.15
C ILE A 173 5.23 13.80 -2.17
N ALA A 174 4.63 13.93 -3.34
CA ALA A 174 3.18 13.88 -3.50
C ALA A 174 2.40 14.80 -2.51
N GLY A 175 2.99 15.95 -2.16
CA GLY A 175 2.39 16.91 -1.22
C GLY A 175 2.49 16.56 0.27
N ARG A 176 3.21 15.50 0.63
CA ARG A 176 3.43 15.08 2.02
C ARG A 176 4.91 15.17 2.38
N PRO A 177 5.24 15.54 3.64
CA PRO A 177 6.62 15.61 4.10
C PRO A 177 7.26 14.23 4.14
N ILE A 178 8.55 14.20 3.79
CA ILE A 178 9.43 13.04 3.92
C ILE A 178 10.20 13.17 5.22
N ILE A 179 10.18 12.12 6.03
CA ILE A 179 11.02 11.98 7.22
C ILE A 179 12.15 11.02 6.86
N GLU A 180 13.38 11.53 6.81
CA GLU A 180 14.55 10.70 6.56
C GLU A 180 14.99 10.00 7.84
N TYR A 181 15.01 8.66 7.84
CA TYR A 181 15.39 7.87 8.99
C TYR A 181 16.28 6.68 8.61
N GLY A 182 17.50 6.66 9.13
CA GLY A 182 18.50 5.63 8.83
C GLY A 182 18.17 4.24 9.38
N GLY A 183 17.25 4.12 10.34
CA GLY A 183 16.83 2.83 10.91
C GLY A 183 15.89 2.02 10.01
N ILE A 184 15.32 2.63 8.96
CA ILE A 184 14.56 1.90 7.93
C ILE A 184 15.53 1.44 6.84
N LEU A 185 15.39 0.19 6.41
CA LEU A 185 16.22 -0.37 5.34
C LEU A 185 15.99 0.38 4.01
N PRO A 186 17.04 0.55 3.18
CA PRO A 186 16.89 1.12 1.84
C PRO A 186 15.85 0.33 1.02
N GLY A 187 15.05 1.06 0.25
CA GLY A 187 13.96 0.48 -0.55
C GLY A 187 12.67 0.18 0.21
N LYS A 188 12.66 0.33 1.53
CA LYS A 188 11.45 0.22 2.36
C LYS A 188 10.82 1.59 2.60
N TYR A 189 9.51 1.58 2.85
CA TYR A 189 8.72 2.75 3.21
C TYR A 189 7.89 2.50 4.48
N LEU A 190 7.63 3.55 5.23
CA LEU A 190 6.60 3.57 6.27
C LEU A 190 5.71 4.79 6.02
N ILE A 191 4.46 4.56 5.69
CA ILE A 191 3.42 5.58 5.48
C ILE A 191 2.43 5.48 6.64
N GLY A 192 1.95 6.60 7.15
CA GLY A 192 0.92 6.55 8.18
C GLY A 192 0.46 7.90 8.69
N ASP A 193 -0.51 7.83 9.61
CA ASP A 193 -1.00 8.96 10.38
C ASP A 193 -0.24 9.05 11.71
N PHE A 194 0.87 9.77 11.70
CA PHE A 194 1.72 9.96 12.87
C PHE A 194 1.11 10.90 13.92
N ASN A 195 0.04 11.63 13.59
CA ASN A 195 -0.59 12.56 14.53
C ASN A 195 -1.63 11.90 15.42
N GLN A 196 -2.35 10.90 14.89
CA GLN A 196 -3.46 10.28 15.62
C GLN A 196 -3.16 8.83 16.05
N ALA A 197 -2.39 8.10 15.28
CA ALA A 197 -2.21 6.67 15.48
C ALA A 197 -1.11 6.30 16.49
N ALA A 198 -0.17 7.19 16.74
CA ALA A 198 0.89 7.02 17.74
C ALA A 198 1.23 8.35 18.39
N ASN A 199 1.64 8.32 19.63
CA ASN A 199 2.03 9.51 20.36
C ASN A 199 3.25 9.22 21.25
N LEU A 200 4.05 10.23 21.51
CA LEU A 200 5.09 10.19 22.52
C LEU A 200 4.52 10.81 23.80
N VAL A 201 4.48 10.06 24.87
CA VAL A 201 3.96 10.51 26.16
C VAL A 201 5.07 10.47 27.19
N ASP A 202 5.40 11.63 27.72
CA ASP A 202 6.31 11.74 28.84
C ASP A 202 5.53 11.36 30.11
N TYR A 203 5.85 10.20 30.67
CA TYR A 203 5.23 9.71 31.89
C TYR A 203 5.81 10.40 33.11
N THR A 204 7.13 10.53 33.15
CA THR A 204 7.84 11.29 34.17
C THR A 204 8.72 12.33 33.48
N ILE A 205 8.50 13.60 33.81
CA ILE A 205 9.30 14.71 33.29
C ILE A 205 10.74 14.55 33.80
N LEU A 206 11.71 14.96 32.95
CA LEU A 206 13.12 14.94 33.32
C LEU A 206 13.33 15.50 34.73
N SER A 207 13.73 14.64 35.65
CA SER A 207 14.14 15.00 37.02
C SER A 207 15.66 14.97 37.13
N LEU A 208 16.21 16.00 37.74
CA LEU A 208 17.63 16.10 38.05
C LEU A 208 17.77 16.12 39.57
N GLU A 209 18.44 15.10 40.08
CA GLU A 209 18.65 14.96 41.54
C GLU A 209 20.13 14.83 41.83
N TRP A 210 20.55 15.51 42.91
CA TRP A 210 21.86 15.33 43.49
C TRP A 210 21.80 14.13 44.42
N ALA A 211 22.52 13.08 44.09
CA ALA A 211 22.63 11.89 44.93
C ALA A 211 23.96 11.95 45.67
N GLU A 212 23.90 11.73 46.94
CA GLU A 212 25.09 11.62 47.79
C GLU A 212 25.02 10.30 48.55
N ASP A 213 26.01 9.43 48.31
CA ASP A 213 26.25 8.23 49.10
C ASP A 213 27.37 8.49 50.13
N VAL A 214 27.50 7.64 51.14
CA VAL A 214 28.53 7.76 52.16
C VAL A 214 29.93 7.73 51.57
N GLU A 215 30.11 6.89 50.53
CA GLU A 215 31.39 6.73 49.86
C GLU A 215 31.72 7.98 49.02
N SER A 216 30.77 8.54 48.28
CA SER A 216 30.91 9.78 47.55
C SER A 216 31.26 10.96 48.45
N LYS A 217 30.63 11.04 49.62
CA LYS A 217 30.94 12.06 50.63
C LYS A 217 32.35 12.00 51.17
N LEU A 218 32.87 10.78 51.40
CA LEU A 218 34.23 10.57 51.84
C LEU A 218 35.28 10.94 50.75
N CYS A 219 34.90 10.79 49.47
CA CYS A 219 35.75 11.14 48.33
C CYS A 219 35.55 12.61 47.88
N ASN A 220 34.65 13.36 48.51
CA ASN A 220 34.23 14.72 48.08
C ASN A 220 33.72 14.76 46.63
N GLU A 221 32.96 13.72 46.23
CA GLU A 221 32.33 13.58 44.94
C GLU A 221 30.82 13.80 45.09
N VAL A 222 30.19 14.34 44.03
CA VAL A 222 28.76 14.54 43.94
C VAL A 222 28.25 13.85 42.69
N VAL A 223 27.21 13.03 42.83
CA VAL A 223 26.62 12.30 41.71
C VAL A 223 25.36 13.07 41.29
N LEU A 224 25.29 13.45 40.01
CA LEU A 224 24.10 13.98 39.37
C LEU A 224 23.33 12.85 38.71
N MET A 225 22.12 12.58 39.16
CA MET A 225 21.22 11.62 38.53
C MET A 225 20.17 12.35 37.70
N ALA A 226 20.06 11.97 36.43
CA ALA A 226 19.02 12.43 35.51
C ALA A 226 18.11 11.24 35.17
N GLN A 227 16.82 11.39 35.36
CA GLN A 227 15.83 10.37 35.10
C GLN A 227 14.67 10.95 34.29
N GLU A 228 14.26 10.24 33.24
CA GLU A 228 13.08 10.53 32.43
C GLU A 228 12.42 9.20 32.05
N GLU A 229 11.09 9.16 32.10
CA GLU A 229 10.31 8.01 31.66
C GLU A 229 9.40 8.41 30.52
N VAL A 230 9.58 7.76 29.37
CA VAL A 230 8.84 8.05 28.15
C VAL A 230 8.16 6.79 27.65
N ILE A 231 6.90 6.91 27.24
CA ILE A 231 6.11 5.83 26.66
C ILE A 231 5.72 6.22 25.23
N PHE A 232 5.84 5.27 24.30
CA PHE A 232 5.40 5.44 22.91
C PHE A 232 4.27 4.45 22.61
N PRO A 233 3.01 4.76 22.98
CA PRO A 233 1.87 3.92 22.66
C PRO A 233 1.50 4.04 21.17
N ILE A 234 1.22 2.91 20.54
CA ILE A 234 0.66 2.83 19.19
C ILE A 234 -0.81 2.45 19.35
N TYR A 235 -1.70 3.42 19.14
CA TYR A 235 -3.14 3.21 19.33
C TYR A 235 -3.80 2.51 18.16
N MET A 236 -3.35 2.84 16.92
CA MET A 236 -3.94 2.32 15.69
C MET A 236 -2.83 1.81 14.76
N PRO A 237 -2.31 0.59 14.97
CA PRO A 237 -1.25 0.04 14.12
C PRO A 237 -1.68 -0.09 12.64
N TRP A 238 -2.95 -0.33 12.38
CA TRP A 238 -3.52 -0.39 11.02
C TRP A 238 -3.57 0.96 10.28
N ALA A 239 -3.36 2.08 10.97
CA ALA A 239 -3.18 3.40 10.34
C ALA A 239 -1.76 3.64 9.81
N PHE A 240 -0.90 2.62 9.91
CA PHE A 240 0.43 2.59 9.34
C PHE A 240 0.54 1.49 8.30
N ALA A 241 1.27 1.77 7.22
CA ALA A 241 1.64 0.79 6.22
C ALA A 241 3.16 0.76 6.03
N TYR A 242 3.73 -0.43 6.16
CA TYR A 242 5.15 -0.69 5.98
C TYR A 242 5.35 -1.75 4.90
N GLY A 243 6.21 -1.50 3.93
CA GLY A 243 6.44 -2.42 2.83
C GLY A 243 7.67 -2.09 2.02
N ASP A 244 7.73 -2.71 0.84
CA ASP A 244 8.81 -2.57 -0.12
C ASP A 244 8.35 -1.74 -1.31
N LEU A 245 9.09 -0.69 -1.67
CA LEU A 245 8.79 0.17 -2.82
C LEU A 245 8.79 -0.62 -4.14
N SER A 246 9.68 -1.60 -4.28
CA SER A 246 9.76 -2.43 -5.49
C SER A 246 8.57 -3.38 -5.62
N ALA A 247 8.11 -3.95 -4.50
CA ALA A 247 6.91 -4.80 -4.48
C ALA A 247 5.65 -3.98 -4.79
N LEU A 248 5.53 -2.78 -4.20
CA LEU A 248 4.43 -1.86 -4.49
C LEU A 248 4.46 -1.40 -5.96
N LYS A 249 5.64 -1.06 -6.48
CA LYS A 249 5.81 -0.73 -7.90
C LYS A 249 5.32 -1.87 -8.80
N ALA A 250 5.73 -3.11 -8.54
CA ALA A 250 5.28 -4.28 -9.30
C ALA A 250 3.76 -4.48 -9.21
N ALA A 251 3.15 -4.23 -8.04
CA ALA A 251 1.71 -4.39 -7.84
C ALA A 251 0.86 -3.39 -8.62
N ILE A 252 1.38 -2.19 -8.93
CA ILE A 252 0.67 -1.12 -9.66
C ILE A 252 1.01 -1.08 -11.15
N THR A 253 2.08 -1.74 -11.57
CA THR A 253 2.51 -1.78 -12.98
C THR A 253 1.47 -2.54 -13.81
N LYS A 254 1.17 -2.01 -14.99
CA LYS A 254 0.34 -2.69 -16.00
C LYS A 254 1.01 -4.01 -16.38
N ALA A 255 0.26 -5.10 -16.29
CA ALA A 255 0.67 -6.43 -16.69
C ALA A 255 0.72 -6.57 -18.22
#